data_7e6268a654ad129dae641235490c2cd9
#
_entry.id   7e6268a654ad129dae641235490c2cd9
#
_cell.length_a   1.000
_cell.length_b   1.000
_cell.length_c   1.000
_cell.angle_alpha   90.00
_cell.angle_beta   90.00
_cell.angle_gamma   90.00
#
_symmetry.space_group_name_H-M   'P 1'
#
loop_
_entity.id
_entity.type
_entity.pdbx_description
1 polymer ?
#
loop_
_entity_poly.entity_id
_entity_poly.type
_entity_poly.pdbx_seq_one_letter_code
_entity_poly.pdbx_strand_id
1 'polypeptide(L)'
;MATGSEVQLALAAYEQLTADGVRARVVSMPCWELFDRQPAEYRDEVLIPSVTARVAVEQASTLGWDRYVGIDGAVIGMRTFGASAPLKTLAAEFGFTPDAVVRAARDRIAAVAADQARRG
;
A
#
# COMPACT_ATOMS: atom_id res chain seq x y z
N MET A 1 3.17 0.26 0.79
CA MET A 1 3.81 1.59 0.92
C MET A 1 3.09 2.41 1.96
N ALA A 2 3.80 3.16 2.73
CA ALA A 2 3.20 4.01 3.76
C ALA A 2 4.14 5.15 4.17
N THR A 3 3.61 6.14 4.87
CA THR A 3 4.38 7.22 5.49
C THR A 3 3.96 7.37 6.93
N GLY A 4 4.86 7.92 7.76
CA GLY A 4 4.54 8.28 9.14
C GLY A 4 4.00 7.13 9.97
N SER A 5 2.92 7.37 10.69
CA SER A 5 2.31 6.40 11.59
C SER A 5 1.71 5.18 10.88
N GLU A 6 1.38 5.30 9.60
CA GLU A 6 0.81 4.21 8.81
C GLU A 6 1.83 3.13 8.48
N VAL A 7 3.13 3.40 8.62
CA VAL A 7 4.18 2.41 8.43
C VAL A 7 4.01 1.23 9.40
N GLN A 8 3.55 1.49 10.61
CA GLN A 8 3.29 0.41 11.58
C GLN A 8 2.19 -0.54 11.12
N LEU A 9 1.13 -0.02 10.49
CA LEU A 9 0.08 -0.84 9.90
C LEU A 9 0.64 -1.72 8.78
N ALA A 10 1.48 -1.14 7.94
CA ALA A 10 2.13 -1.88 6.85
C ALA A 10 3.06 -2.97 7.39
N LEU A 11 3.82 -2.69 8.45
CA LEU A 11 4.69 -3.68 9.08
C LEU A 11 3.91 -4.84 9.69
N ALA A 12 2.79 -4.56 10.37
CA ALA A 12 1.94 -5.59 10.94
C ALA A 12 1.33 -6.48 9.84
N ALA A 13 0.90 -5.88 8.74
CA ALA A 13 0.40 -6.62 7.58
C ALA A 13 1.51 -7.47 6.95
N TYR A 14 2.72 -6.94 6.84
CA TYR A 14 3.88 -7.66 6.35
C TYR A 14 4.16 -8.92 7.18
N GLU A 15 4.09 -8.80 8.50
CA GLU A 15 4.30 -9.94 9.39
C GLU A 15 3.26 -11.04 9.16
N GLN A 16 1.98 -10.67 9.01
CA GLN A 16 0.91 -11.63 8.73
C GLN A 16 1.10 -12.31 7.37
N LEU A 17 1.40 -11.52 6.34
CA LEU A 17 1.61 -12.07 4.99
C LEU A 17 2.81 -13.00 4.96
N THR A 18 3.90 -12.63 5.62
CA THR A 18 5.10 -13.46 5.69
C THR A 18 4.81 -14.79 6.42
N ALA A 19 4.06 -14.74 7.51
CA ALA A 19 3.66 -15.95 8.24
C ALA A 19 2.80 -16.89 7.38
N ASP A 20 2.03 -16.33 6.45
CA ASP A 20 1.19 -17.10 5.53
C ASP A 20 1.95 -17.54 4.26
N GLY A 21 3.25 -17.30 4.18
CA GLY A 21 4.08 -17.71 3.05
C GLY A 21 4.06 -16.75 1.87
N VAL A 22 3.48 -15.58 2.02
CA VAL A 22 3.45 -14.57 0.97
C VAL A 22 4.72 -13.72 1.04
N ARG A 23 5.40 -13.58 -0.09
CA ARG A 23 6.55 -12.69 -0.19
C ARG A 23 6.05 -11.26 -0.29
N ALA A 24 6.32 -10.46 0.72
CA ALA A 24 5.89 -9.07 0.79
C ALA A 24 7.08 -8.16 1.07
N ARG A 25 6.88 -6.89 0.82
CA ARG A 25 7.89 -5.86 1.04
C ARG A 25 7.21 -4.59 1.54
N VAL A 26 7.79 -3.98 2.56
CA VAL A 26 7.32 -2.71 3.09
C VAL A 26 8.22 -1.60 2.57
N VAL A 27 7.61 -0.56 2.02
CA VAL A 27 8.32 0.62 1.54
C VAL A 27 7.80 1.84 2.30
N SER A 28 8.70 2.52 2.99
CA SER A 28 8.40 3.80 3.63
C SER A 28 8.70 4.93 2.65
N MET A 29 7.72 5.82 2.44
CA MET A 29 7.82 6.92 1.48
C MET A 29 7.69 8.27 2.20
N PRO A 30 8.68 8.65 3.01
CA PRO A 30 8.56 9.87 3.83
C PRO A 30 8.58 11.16 3.01
N CYS A 31 9.17 11.14 1.80
CA CYS A 31 9.24 12.31 0.95
C CYS A 31 9.21 11.91 -0.52
N TRP A 32 8.07 12.17 -1.17
CA TRP A 32 7.89 11.84 -2.60
C TRP A 32 8.82 12.62 -3.51
N GLU A 33 9.07 13.89 -3.19
CA GLU A 33 9.94 14.74 -4.00
C GLU A 33 11.37 14.23 -4.04
N LEU A 34 11.89 13.80 -2.89
CA LEU A 34 13.22 13.20 -2.82
C LEU A 34 13.28 11.88 -3.58
N PHE A 35 12.23 11.06 -3.46
CA PHE A 35 12.16 9.80 -4.17
C PHE A 35 12.14 10.02 -5.68
N ASP A 36 11.32 10.96 -6.15
CA ASP A 36 11.17 11.23 -7.59
C ASP A 36 12.47 11.79 -8.21
N ARG A 37 13.33 12.41 -7.40
CA ARG A 37 14.62 12.93 -7.85
C ARG A 37 15.72 11.89 -7.89
N GLN A 38 15.50 10.70 -7.34
CA GLN A 38 16.49 9.67 -7.35
C GLN A 38 16.65 9.07 -8.75
N PRO A 39 17.84 8.49 -9.07
CA PRO A 39 18.03 7.81 -10.36
C PRO A 39 17.00 6.69 -10.56
N ALA A 40 16.66 6.42 -11.82
CA ALA A 40 15.69 5.38 -12.17
C ALA A 40 16.07 4.01 -11.57
N GLU A 41 17.35 3.70 -11.54
CA GLU A 41 17.87 2.45 -10.97
C GLU A 41 17.50 2.31 -9.49
N TYR A 42 17.66 3.40 -8.72
CA TYR A 42 17.30 3.40 -7.30
C TYR A 42 15.79 3.27 -7.12
N ARG A 43 15.01 4.02 -7.91
CA ARG A 43 13.55 3.96 -7.84
C ARG A 43 13.03 2.55 -8.15
N ASP A 44 13.65 1.88 -9.11
CA ASP A 44 13.30 0.52 -9.49
C ASP A 44 13.72 -0.52 -8.45
N GLU A 45 14.76 -0.25 -7.67
CA GLU A 45 15.15 -1.11 -6.54
C GLU A 45 14.13 -1.02 -5.42
N VAL A 46 13.59 0.17 -5.16
CA VAL A 46 12.60 0.41 -4.10
C VAL A 46 11.23 -0.08 -4.53
N LEU A 47 10.78 0.33 -5.71
CA LEU A 47 9.50 -0.09 -6.30
C LEU A 47 9.80 -0.95 -7.53
N ILE A 48 9.98 -2.24 -7.29
CA ILE A 48 10.36 -3.20 -8.34
C ILE A 48 9.28 -3.22 -9.44
N PRO A 49 9.61 -2.90 -10.71
CA PRO A 49 8.61 -2.79 -11.78
C PRO A 49 7.79 -4.05 -12.01
N SER A 50 8.39 -5.22 -11.84
CA SER A 50 7.69 -6.49 -12.04
C SER A 50 6.68 -6.80 -10.92
N VAL A 51 6.76 -6.10 -9.79
CA VAL A 51 5.83 -6.28 -8.67
C VAL A 51 4.74 -5.22 -8.78
N THR A 52 3.58 -5.61 -9.30
CA THR A 52 2.47 -4.70 -9.57
C THR A 52 1.35 -4.79 -8.53
N ALA A 53 1.33 -5.84 -7.73
CA ALA A 53 0.39 -5.96 -6.61
C ALA A 53 0.85 -5.07 -5.46
N ARG A 54 0.48 -3.80 -5.50
CA ARG A 54 0.94 -2.76 -4.57
C ARG A 54 -0.22 -2.19 -3.78
N VAL A 55 0.02 -1.92 -2.50
CA VAL A 55 -0.96 -1.29 -1.61
C VAL A 55 -0.28 -0.12 -0.91
N ALA A 56 -0.91 1.03 -0.94
CA ALA A 56 -0.51 2.20 -0.16
C ALA A 56 -1.50 2.43 0.97
N VAL A 57 -0.98 2.85 2.11
CA VAL A 57 -1.79 3.19 3.29
C VAL A 57 -1.49 4.63 3.66
N GLU A 58 -2.51 5.50 3.59
CA GLU A 58 -2.34 6.93 3.84
C GLU A 58 -3.56 7.51 4.54
N GLN A 59 -3.37 8.02 5.75
CA GLN A 59 -4.45 8.56 6.57
C GLN A 59 -4.90 9.95 6.12
N ALA A 60 -3.97 10.80 5.71
CA ALA A 60 -4.26 12.20 5.42
C ALA A 60 -4.89 12.40 4.04
N SER A 61 -4.29 11.85 3.00
CA SER A 61 -4.78 12.04 1.64
C SER A 61 -4.35 10.89 0.74
N THR A 62 -5.27 10.40 -0.07
CA THR A 62 -4.97 9.37 -1.07
C THR A 62 -4.48 9.98 -2.39
N LEU A 63 -4.53 11.30 -2.50
CA LEU A 63 -4.16 12.00 -3.73
C LEU A 63 -2.68 11.81 -4.06
N GLY A 64 -2.41 11.40 -5.29
CA GLY A 64 -1.04 11.26 -5.79
C GLY A 64 -0.41 9.90 -5.55
N TRP A 65 -0.99 9.02 -4.74
CA TRP A 65 -0.46 7.68 -4.54
C TRP A 65 -0.59 6.77 -5.77
N ASP A 66 -1.50 7.11 -6.68
CA ASP A 66 -1.76 6.34 -7.90
C ASP A 66 -0.49 6.12 -8.72
N ARG A 67 0.39 7.10 -8.78
CA ARG A 67 1.63 7.01 -9.55
C ARG A 67 2.64 6.02 -8.98
N TYR A 68 2.49 5.65 -7.70
CA TYR A 68 3.37 4.65 -7.07
C TYR A 68 2.74 3.27 -7.00
N VAL A 69 1.44 3.19 -6.77
CA VAL A 69 0.77 1.89 -6.73
C VAL A 69 0.45 1.35 -8.12
N GLY A 70 0.27 2.24 -9.09
CA GLY A 70 -0.02 1.84 -10.45
C GLY A 70 -1.46 1.36 -10.65
N ILE A 71 -1.76 0.90 -11.85
CA ILE A 71 -3.12 0.49 -12.25
C ILE A 71 -3.59 -0.76 -11.51
N ASP A 72 -2.68 -1.64 -11.13
CA ASP A 72 -2.98 -2.88 -10.41
C ASP A 72 -2.93 -2.72 -8.90
N GLY A 73 -2.65 -1.51 -8.42
CA GLY A 73 -2.51 -1.22 -7.01
C GLY A 73 -3.80 -0.77 -6.35
N ALA A 74 -3.75 -0.63 -5.04
CA ALA A 74 -4.85 -0.13 -4.23
C ALA A 74 -4.33 0.87 -3.20
N VAL A 75 -5.18 1.84 -2.84
CA VAL A 75 -4.86 2.82 -1.81
C VAL A 75 -5.91 2.73 -0.71
N ILE A 76 -5.45 2.49 0.51
CA ILE A 76 -6.29 2.54 1.70
C ILE A 76 -6.09 3.91 2.33
N GLY A 77 -7.12 4.73 2.33
CA GLY A 77 -7.03 6.08 2.83
C GLY A 77 -8.35 6.63 3.31
N MET A 78 -8.27 7.70 4.10
CA MET A 78 -9.46 8.41 4.54
C MET A 78 -9.86 9.39 3.44
N ARG A 79 -11.05 9.19 2.86
CA ARG A 79 -11.56 10.01 1.77
C ARG A 79 -12.50 11.12 2.21
N THR A 80 -12.98 11.06 3.45
CA THR A 80 -13.92 12.05 3.96
C THR A 80 -13.27 12.92 5.03
N PHE A 81 -13.43 14.24 4.87
CA PHE A 81 -13.00 15.20 5.87
C PHE A 81 -14.14 15.45 6.87
N GLY A 82 -13.78 15.74 8.11
CA GLY A 82 -14.73 16.25 9.09
C GLY A 82 -15.40 15.23 10.00
N ALA A 83 -14.98 13.98 10.00
CA ALA A 83 -15.45 13.02 10.98
C ALA A 83 -14.76 13.30 12.33
N SER A 84 -15.53 13.61 13.38
CA SER A 84 -15.03 13.94 14.71
C SER A 84 -15.11 12.73 15.64
N ALA A 85 -14.41 11.65 15.29
CA ALA A 85 -14.36 10.46 16.14
C ALA A 85 -12.92 10.20 16.58
N PRO A 86 -12.70 9.44 17.68
CA PRO A 86 -11.35 9.03 18.06
C PRO A 86 -10.64 8.31 16.93
N LEU A 87 -9.32 8.51 16.83
CA LEU A 87 -8.52 7.95 15.73
C LEU A 87 -8.71 6.45 15.54
N LYS A 88 -8.78 5.68 16.61
CA LYS A 88 -8.99 4.23 16.52
C LYS A 88 -10.32 3.87 15.86
N THR A 89 -11.38 4.60 16.18
CA THR A 89 -12.71 4.38 15.59
C THR A 89 -12.71 4.73 14.11
N LEU A 90 -12.09 5.87 13.77
CA LEU A 90 -11.95 6.28 12.37
C LEU A 90 -11.11 5.27 11.59
N ALA A 91 -10.01 4.80 12.17
CA ALA A 91 -9.15 3.81 11.52
C ALA A 91 -9.93 2.52 11.22
N ALA A 92 -10.70 2.01 12.16
CA ALA A 92 -11.50 0.81 11.95
C ALA A 92 -12.60 1.03 10.90
N GLU A 93 -13.27 2.18 10.94
CA GLU A 93 -14.36 2.52 10.02
C GLU A 93 -13.85 2.67 8.58
N PHE A 94 -12.66 3.26 8.40
CA PHE A 94 -12.11 3.53 7.08
C PHE A 94 -11.05 2.52 6.63
N GLY A 95 -10.90 1.40 7.32
CA GLY A 95 -10.01 0.34 6.91
C GLY A 95 -8.55 0.48 7.32
N PHE A 96 -8.26 1.33 8.33
CA PHE A 96 -6.90 1.51 8.84
C PHE A 96 -6.54 0.42 9.86
N THR A 97 -6.61 -0.83 9.45
CA THR A 97 -6.24 -1.98 10.29
C THR A 97 -5.27 -2.88 9.53
N PRO A 98 -4.40 -3.62 10.23
CA PRO A 98 -3.53 -4.58 9.54
C PRO A 98 -4.31 -5.59 8.69
N ASP A 99 -5.45 -6.06 9.16
CA ASP A 99 -6.29 -7.02 8.43
C ASP A 99 -6.79 -6.43 7.11
N ALA A 100 -7.17 -5.16 7.09
CA ALA A 100 -7.60 -4.50 5.85
C ALA A 100 -6.46 -4.39 4.85
N VAL A 101 -5.24 -4.10 5.32
CA VAL A 101 -4.05 -4.05 4.47
C VAL A 101 -3.72 -5.42 3.90
N VAL A 102 -3.77 -6.46 4.73
CA VAL A 102 -3.56 -7.85 4.31
C VAL A 102 -4.59 -8.25 3.24
N ARG A 103 -5.85 -7.92 3.47
CA ARG A 103 -6.94 -8.22 2.52
C ARG A 103 -6.73 -7.52 1.19
N ALA A 104 -6.39 -6.24 1.21
CA ALA A 104 -6.11 -5.48 0.01
C ALA A 104 -4.92 -6.07 -0.76
N ALA A 105 -3.86 -6.47 -0.05
CA ALA A 105 -2.70 -7.09 -0.68
C ALA A 105 -3.07 -8.41 -1.34
N ARG A 106 -3.84 -9.27 -0.67
CA ARG A 106 -4.30 -10.56 -1.23
C ARG A 106 -5.19 -10.35 -2.45
N ASP A 107 -6.09 -9.37 -2.40
CA ASP A 107 -6.96 -9.05 -3.52
C ASP A 107 -6.15 -8.59 -4.74
N ARG A 108 -5.12 -7.79 -4.53
CA ARG A 108 -4.27 -7.34 -5.63
C ARG A 108 -3.41 -8.46 -6.20
N ILE A 109 -2.87 -9.32 -5.35
CA ILE A 109 -2.11 -10.50 -5.81
C ILE A 109 -2.99 -11.39 -6.66
N ALA A 110 -4.22 -11.67 -6.21
CA ALA A 110 -5.15 -12.52 -6.94
C ALA A 110 -5.57 -11.88 -8.27
N ALA A 111 -5.82 -10.57 -8.29
CA ALA A 111 -6.20 -9.85 -9.50
C ALA A 111 -5.07 -9.84 -10.53
N VAL A 112 -3.83 -9.62 -10.10
CA VAL A 112 -2.66 -9.66 -10.98
C VAL A 112 -2.45 -11.06 -11.56
N ALA A 113 -2.56 -12.09 -10.73
CA ALA A 113 -2.43 -13.48 -11.18
C ALA A 113 -3.50 -13.84 -12.20
N ALA A 114 -4.75 -13.42 -11.97
CA ALA A 114 -5.85 -13.68 -12.90
C ALA A 114 -5.65 -12.97 -14.25
N ASP A 115 -5.15 -11.73 -14.21
CA ASP A 115 -4.87 -10.98 -15.43
C ASP A 115 -3.73 -11.60 -16.23
N GLN A 116 -2.67 -12.04 -15.55
CA GLN A 116 -1.56 -12.75 -16.21
C GLN A 116 -2.02 -14.06 -16.83
N ALA A 117 -2.89 -14.79 -16.18
CA ALA A 117 -3.45 -16.04 -16.73
C ALA A 117 -4.27 -15.79 -17.99
N ARG A 118 -5.02 -14.66 -18.04
CA ARG A 118 -5.80 -14.30 -19.23
C ARG A 118 -4.91 -13.89 -20.39
N ARG A 119 -3.77 -13.26 -20.11
CA ARG A 119 -2.82 -12.80 -21.15
C ARG A 119 -1.90 -13.91 -21.62
N GLY A 120 -1.67 -14.88 -20.75
CA GLY A 120 -0.83 -16.03 -21.09
C GLY A 120 -1.57 -17.03 -21.90
#